data_3fc8f76441e25c6b3255f5b171aa9aad
#
_entry.id   3fc8f76441e25c6b3255f5b171aa9aad
#
_cell.length_a   1.000
_cell.length_b   1.000
_cell.length_c   1.000
_cell.angle_alpha   90.00
_cell.angle_beta   90.00
_cell.angle_gamma   90.00
#
_symmetry.space_group_name_H-M   'P 1'
#
loop_
_entity.id
_entity.type
_entity.pdbx_description
1 polymer ?
#
loop_
_entity_poly.entity_id
_entity_poly.type
_entity_poly.pdbx_seq_one_letter_code
_entity_poly.pdbx_strand_id
1 'polypeptide(L)'
;MAGWVRLKTGLTVIPGLLLALGAGAGARSGEQAGNRHATVVVFAAASLTDCLKEIATGYEKATGDKIVFNLAASSTLARQIRAGARADVFFSADEARMQALEDEGLIAKGTRRSRLSNSLVIVVAADRGAEVKSPQDLAGPKIKRLALADPQAVPAGVYAREYLRRVKLWSAIQPKVVPMENVRAALAAVEAGNVDAGIVYKTDVAISRKVRIAWEAPRQEGPLISYPMALLADAPQPQAGRRFLEHLSSGQAEAVFRKFGFIVLESSVP
;
A
#
# COMPACT_ATOMS: atom_id res chain seq x y z
N MET A 1 59.07 -21.38 -53.84
CA MET A 1 58.77 -22.47 -54.80
C MET A 1 57.25 -22.46 -54.87
N ALA A 2 56.68 -21.82 -55.86
CA ALA A 2 56.13 -22.38 -57.07
C ALA A 2 55.02 -23.39 -56.75
N GLY A 3 53.80 -23.24 -57.17
CA GLY A 3 53.39 -22.90 -58.49
C GLY A 3 51.89 -22.71 -58.63
N TRP A 4 51.61 -21.98 -59.63
CA TRP A 4 50.33 -21.61 -60.23
C TRP A 4 49.66 -22.79 -60.92
N VAL A 5 48.34 -22.86 -60.92
CA VAL A 5 47.57 -23.29 -62.10
C VAL A 5 46.24 -22.55 -62.19
N ARG A 6 46.08 -21.80 -63.27
CA ARG A 6 44.81 -21.27 -63.83
C ARG A 6 44.23 -22.32 -64.79
N LEU A 7 42.89 -22.35 -64.93
CA LEU A 7 42.13 -22.50 -66.20
C LEU A 7 40.67 -22.25 -65.88
N LYS A 8 40.07 -21.28 -66.45
CA LYS A 8 39.44 -20.87 -67.74
C LYS A 8 38.05 -21.48 -67.96
N THR A 9 37.10 -20.57 -68.00
CA THR A 9 36.05 -20.32 -68.99
C THR A 9 34.88 -21.28 -69.16
N GLY A 10 33.70 -20.69 -69.08
CA GLY A 10 32.41 -21.24 -69.58
C GLY A 10 31.27 -20.25 -69.41
N LEU A 11 31.20 -19.32 -70.38
CA LEU A 11 30.10 -18.36 -70.58
C LEU A 11 28.97 -19.06 -71.32
N THR A 12 27.74 -19.09 -70.78
CA THR A 12 26.52 -19.35 -71.58
C THR A 12 25.39 -18.47 -71.14
N VAL A 13 25.08 -17.52 -72.01
CA VAL A 13 23.91 -16.62 -71.95
C VAL A 13 22.80 -17.31 -72.67
N ILE A 14 21.59 -17.40 -72.13
CA ILE A 14 20.32 -17.51 -72.87
C ILE A 14 19.25 -16.66 -72.16
N PRO A 15 18.46 -15.88 -72.91
CA PRO A 15 17.61 -14.82 -72.35
C PRO A 15 16.15 -15.25 -72.20
N GLY A 16 15.46 -14.48 -71.37
CA GLY A 16 14.03 -14.18 -71.59
C GLY A 16 13.03 -15.04 -70.88
N LEU A 17 12.32 -14.50 -69.97
CA LEU A 17 10.86 -14.35 -70.12
C LEU A 17 10.30 -13.44 -68.99
N LEU A 18 9.40 -12.59 -69.42
CA LEU A 18 8.66 -11.56 -68.67
C LEU A 18 7.62 -12.14 -67.72
N LEU A 19 7.26 -11.24 -66.77
CA LEU A 19 5.95 -11.02 -66.14
C LEU A 19 5.44 -12.06 -65.13
N ALA A 20 5.32 -11.59 -63.88
CA ALA A 20 4.02 -11.60 -63.18
C ALA A 20 4.10 -10.58 -62.03
N LEU A 21 3.34 -9.51 -62.15
CA LEU A 21 2.93 -8.66 -61.04
C LEU A 21 2.12 -9.50 -60.06
N GLY A 22 2.71 -9.82 -58.93
CA GLY A 22 2.01 -10.35 -57.79
C GLY A 22 1.92 -9.25 -56.71
N ALA A 23 0.77 -8.58 -56.66
CA ALA A 23 0.41 -7.72 -55.54
C ALA A 23 0.30 -8.58 -54.28
N GLY A 24 1.42 -8.75 -53.58
CA GLY A 24 1.45 -9.35 -52.26
C GLY A 24 0.84 -8.37 -51.25
N ALA A 25 -0.45 -8.59 -50.97
CA ALA A 25 -1.11 -7.96 -49.81
C ALA A 25 -0.27 -8.18 -48.59
N GLY A 26 0.30 -7.11 -48.08
CA GLY A 26 0.98 -7.09 -46.76
C GLY A 26 -0.04 -7.50 -45.70
N ALA A 27 0.00 -8.76 -45.31
CA ALA A 27 -0.64 -9.20 -44.10
C ALA A 27 0.03 -8.44 -42.97
N ARG A 28 -0.57 -7.34 -42.53
CA ARG A 28 -0.32 -6.77 -41.22
C ARG A 28 -0.68 -7.88 -40.24
N SER A 29 0.34 -8.55 -39.75
CA SER A 29 0.25 -9.35 -38.55
C SER A 29 -0.19 -8.37 -37.44
N GLY A 30 -1.49 -8.24 -37.27
CA GLY A 30 -2.08 -7.68 -36.08
C GLY A 30 -1.58 -8.56 -34.95
N GLU A 31 -0.52 -8.15 -34.28
CA GLU A 31 -0.08 -8.69 -33.01
C GLU A 31 -1.27 -8.50 -32.08
N GLN A 32 -2.11 -9.52 -32.02
CA GLN A 32 -3.08 -9.64 -30.96
C GLN A 32 -2.24 -9.69 -29.69
N ALA A 33 -2.12 -8.54 -29.02
CA ALA A 33 -1.69 -8.46 -27.65
C ALA A 33 -2.67 -9.35 -26.86
N GLY A 34 -2.35 -10.63 -26.77
CA GLY A 34 -3.09 -11.61 -26.02
C GLY A 34 -3.27 -11.02 -24.63
N ASN A 35 -4.49 -11.00 -24.16
CA ASN A 35 -4.92 -10.52 -22.85
C ASN A 35 -4.16 -11.29 -21.75
N ARG A 36 -2.85 -10.97 -21.58
CA ARG A 36 -2.03 -11.55 -20.52
C ARG A 36 -2.42 -10.83 -19.26
N HIS A 37 -3.20 -11.51 -18.43
CA HIS A 37 -3.51 -11.06 -17.08
C HIS A 37 -2.20 -10.82 -16.32
N ALA A 38 -2.05 -9.64 -15.75
CA ALA A 38 -0.87 -9.25 -15.01
C ALA A 38 -1.00 -9.66 -13.53
N THR A 39 0.14 -9.89 -12.88
CA THR A 39 0.19 -10.00 -11.42
C THR A 39 0.81 -8.72 -10.88
N VAL A 40 0.01 -7.93 -10.17
CA VAL A 40 0.40 -6.67 -9.54
C VAL A 40 0.76 -6.91 -8.08
N VAL A 41 1.97 -6.57 -7.69
CA VAL A 41 2.45 -6.69 -6.30
C VAL A 41 2.23 -5.36 -5.60
N VAL A 42 1.47 -5.38 -4.51
CA VAL A 42 1.09 -4.20 -3.74
C VAL A 42 1.66 -4.29 -2.33
N PHE A 43 2.53 -3.37 -1.98
CA PHE A 43 3.00 -3.19 -0.61
C PHE A 43 2.09 -2.19 0.09
N ALA A 44 1.32 -2.63 1.09
CA ALA A 44 0.32 -1.79 1.72
C ALA A 44 0.36 -1.86 3.25
N ALA A 45 0.05 -0.73 3.89
CA ALA A 45 -0.04 -0.64 5.34
C ALA A 45 -1.04 -1.68 5.90
N ALA A 46 -0.69 -2.33 7.02
CA ALA A 46 -1.48 -3.39 7.63
C ALA A 46 -2.94 -2.99 7.94
N SER A 47 -3.19 -1.71 8.25
CA SER A 47 -4.54 -1.17 8.49
C SER A 47 -5.45 -1.22 7.24
N LEU A 48 -4.89 -1.35 6.04
CA LEU A 48 -5.61 -1.43 4.77
C LEU A 48 -6.02 -2.86 4.38
N THR A 49 -5.64 -3.87 5.17
CA THR A 49 -5.74 -5.29 4.80
C THR A 49 -7.12 -5.68 4.29
N ASP A 50 -8.17 -5.38 5.05
CA ASP A 50 -9.51 -5.92 4.78
C ASP A 50 -10.18 -5.20 3.61
N CYS A 51 -10.08 -3.87 3.58
CA CYS A 51 -10.64 -3.08 2.47
C CYS A 51 -9.93 -3.37 1.15
N LEU A 52 -8.59 -3.51 1.14
CA LEU A 52 -7.85 -3.83 -0.08
C LEU A 52 -8.14 -5.24 -0.60
N LYS A 53 -8.34 -6.22 0.27
CA LYS A 53 -8.74 -7.57 -0.15
C LYS A 53 -10.13 -7.56 -0.81
N GLU A 54 -11.09 -6.82 -0.26
CA GLU A 54 -12.42 -6.67 -0.87
C GLU A 54 -12.34 -5.96 -2.23
N ILE A 55 -11.59 -4.85 -2.32
CA ILE A 55 -11.37 -4.12 -3.58
C ILE A 55 -10.69 -5.01 -4.63
N ALA A 56 -9.63 -5.73 -4.22
CA ALA A 56 -8.91 -6.62 -5.14
C ALA A 56 -9.81 -7.73 -5.68
N THR A 57 -10.66 -8.32 -4.85
CA THR A 57 -11.62 -9.36 -5.30
C THR A 57 -12.52 -8.84 -6.43
N GLY A 58 -13.04 -7.61 -6.30
CA GLY A 58 -13.85 -6.99 -7.35
C GLY A 58 -13.04 -6.67 -8.61
N TYR A 59 -11.84 -6.10 -8.43
CA TYR A 59 -10.94 -5.74 -9.52
C TYR A 59 -10.48 -6.97 -10.32
N GLU A 60 -10.02 -8.03 -9.64
CA GLU A 60 -9.59 -9.28 -10.27
C GLU A 60 -10.70 -9.91 -11.10
N LYS A 61 -11.94 -9.92 -10.56
CA LYS A 61 -13.11 -10.43 -11.29
C LYS A 61 -13.41 -9.63 -12.55
N ALA A 62 -13.23 -8.31 -12.52
CA ALA A 62 -13.53 -7.43 -13.63
C ALA A 62 -12.44 -7.42 -14.70
N THR A 63 -11.16 -7.58 -14.32
CA THR A 63 -10.02 -7.39 -15.24
C THR A 63 -9.29 -8.67 -15.59
N GLY A 64 -9.38 -9.70 -14.72
CA GLY A 64 -8.56 -10.91 -14.79
C GLY A 64 -7.14 -10.73 -14.23
N ASP A 65 -6.67 -9.50 -13.99
CA ASP A 65 -5.39 -9.26 -13.32
C ASP A 65 -5.41 -9.86 -11.90
N LYS A 66 -4.24 -10.23 -11.36
CA LYS A 66 -4.07 -10.74 -10.01
C LYS A 66 -3.41 -9.70 -9.13
N ILE A 67 -3.91 -9.55 -7.88
CA ILE A 67 -3.32 -8.64 -6.89
C ILE A 67 -2.70 -9.45 -5.76
N VAL A 68 -1.40 -9.27 -5.56
CA VAL A 68 -0.65 -9.92 -4.49
C VAL A 68 -0.22 -8.85 -3.49
N PHE A 69 -0.57 -9.06 -2.22
CA PHE A 69 -0.28 -8.11 -1.16
C PHE A 69 0.90 -8.53 -0.29
N ASN A 70 1.77 -7.57 0.02
CA ASN A 70 2.65 -7.60 1.17
C ASN A 70 2.12 -6.57 2.19
N LEU A 71 1.59 -7.05 3.31
CA LEU A 71 0.87 -6.27 4.30
C LEU A 71 1.69 -6.19 5.59
N ALA A 72 2.22 -5.01 5.89
CA ALA A 72 3.05 -4.77 7.07
C ALA A 72 2.97 -3.31 7.52
N ALA A 73 3.78 -2.92 8.50
CA ALA A 73 3.98 -1.51 8.82
C ALA A 73 4.59 -0.77 7.62
N SER A 74 4.12 0.46 7.33
CA SER A 74 4.66 1.26 6.21
C SER A 74 6.16 1.48 6.33
N SER A 75 6.70 1.61 7.54
CA SER A 75 8.14 1.71 7.79
C SER A 75 8.91 0.45 7.39
N THR A 76 8.36 -0.73 7.62
CA THR A 76 8.95 -2.01 7.20
C THR A 76 8.93 -2.15 5.68
N LEU A 77 7.79 -1.84 5.06
CA LEU A 77 7.63 -1.87 3.60
C LEU A 77 8.58 -0.88 2.91
N ALA A 78 8.70 0.35 3.42
CA ALA A 78 9.63 1.33 2.89
C ALA A 78 11.09 0.87 2.97
N ARG A 79 11.50 0.20 4.07
CA ARG A 79 12.83 -0.42 4.15
C ARG A 79 13.03 -1.54 3.14
N GLN A 80 12.00 -2.37 2.91
CA GLN A 80 12.06 -3.43 1.91
C GLN A 80 12.22 -2.85 0.50
N ILE A 81 11.49 -1.79 0.16
CA ILE A 81 11.60 -1.10 -1.12
C ILE A 81 13.03 -0.55 -1.30
N ARG A 82 13.59 0.14 -0.30
CA ARG A 82 14.98 0.61 -0.32
C ARG A 82 16.01 -0.52 -0.49
N ALA A 83 15.71 -1.68 0.06
CA ALA A 83 16.54 -2.87 -0.08
C ALA A 83 16.36 -3.61 -1.43
N GLY A 84 15.60 -3.04 -2.36
CA GLY A 84 15.38 -3.59 -3.69
C GLY A 84 14.26 -4.62 -3.79
N ALA A 85 13.37 -4.71 -2.79
CA ALA A 85 12.18 -5.56 -2.90
C ALA A 85 11.27 -5.04 -4.01
N ARG A 86 10.93 -5.91 -4.96
CA ARG A 86 10.13 -5.56 -6.13
C ARG A 86 8.66 -5.52 -5.80
N ALA A 87 8.03 -4.39 -6.07
CA ALA A 87 6.59 -4.18 -5.99
C ALA A 87 6.16 -3.19 -7.08
N ASP A 88 4.88 -3.17 -7.38
CA ASP A 88 4.32 -2.23 -8.36
C ASP A 88 3.76 -0.99 -7.66
N VAL A 89 3.02 -1.18 -6.58
CA VAL A 89 2.32 -0.10 -5.86
C VAL A 89 2.74 -0.11 -4.38
N PHE A 90 2.99 1.08 -3.84
CA PHE A 90 3.15 1.31 -2.42
C PHE A 90 1.99 2.14 -1.88
N PHE A 91 1.34 1.66 -0.81
CA PHE A 91 0.25 2.34 -0.13
C PHE A 91 0.59 2.50 1.36
N SER A 92 1.07 3.67 1.72
CA SER A 92 1.53 4.01 3.08
C SER A 92 0.39 4.47 3.98
N ALA A 93 0.59 4.40 5.29
CA ALA A 93 -0.28 5.00 6.31
C ALA A 93 0.30 6.32 6.85
N ASP A 94 1.31 6.89 6.23
CA ASP A 94 1.81 8.23 6.49
C ASP A 94 2.51 8.84 5.27
N GLU A 95 2.57 10.16 5.26
CA GLU A 95 3.24 10.93 4.21
C GLU A 95 4.77 10.83 4.32
N ALA A 96 5.32 10.70 5.52
CA ALA A 96 6.76 10.75 5.75
C ALA A 96 7.50 9.59 5.06
N ARG A 97 6.93 8.36 5.10
CA ARG A 97 7.52 7.18 4.42
C ARG A 97 7.40 7.28 2.91
N MET A 98 6.29 7.80 2.42
CA MET A 98 6.11 8.07 0.99
C MET A 98 7.09 9.14 0.51
N GLN A 99 7.19 10.26 1.22
CA GLN A 99 8.10 11.35 0.87
C GLN A 99 9.55 10.88 0.83
N ALA A 100 9.98 10.13 1.83
CA ALA A 100 11.34 9.63 1.87
C ALA A 100 11.69 8.73 0.66
N LEU A 101 10.75 7.89 0.19
CA LEU A 101 10.96 7.10 -1.03
C LEU A 101 10.92 7.96 -2.30
N GLU A 102 10.10 9.00 -2.32
CA GLU A 102 10.02 9.95 -3.45
C GLU A 102 11.32 10.76 -3.58
N ASP A 103 11.86 11.25 -2.46
CA ASP A 103 13.15 11.97 -2.40
C ASP A 103 14.32 11.09 -2.89
N GLU A 104 14.24 9.78 -2.66
CA GLU A 104 15.21 8.79 -3.15
C GLU A 104 14.97 8.34 -4.60
N GLY A 105 13.96 8.90 -5.27
CA GLY A 105 13.61 8.57 -6.66
C GLY A 105 12.96 7.19 -6.86
N LEU A 106 12.49 6.56 -5.77
CA LEU A 106 11.88 5.23 -5.80
C LEU A 106 10.37 5.25 -6.12
N ILE A 107 9.78 6.44 -6.23
CA ILE A 107 8.38 6.65 -6.61
C ILE A 107 8.30 7.17 -8.05
N ALA A 108 7.44 6.59 -8.86
CA ALA A 108 7.20 7.06 -10.23
C ALA A 108 6.56 8.46 -10.20
N LYS A 109 7.21 9.41 -10.87
CA LYS A 109 6.80 10.83 -10.88
C LYS A 109 5.33 11.00 -11.27
N GLY A 110 4.62 11.86 -10.54
CA GLY A 110 3.23 12.22 -10.82
C GLY A 110 2.19 11.14 -10.50
N THR A 111 2.58 10.06 -9.79
CA THR A 111 1.66 8.99 -9.45
C THR A 111 1.16 9.04 -8.01
N ARG A 112 1.83 9.79 -7.13
CA ARG A 112 1.44 9.93 -5.73
C ARG A 112 0.06 10.57 -5.57
N ARG A 113 -0.77 9.97 -4.73
CA ARG A 113 -2.10 10.45 -4.37
C ARG A 113 -2.38 10.16 -2.90
N SER A 114 -2.91 11.16 -2.18
CA SER A 114 -3.32 11.02 -0.77
C SER A 114 -4.84 11.16 -0.70
N ARG A 115 -5.52 10.02 -0.66
CA ARG A 115 -6.98 9.94 -0.81
C ARG A 115 -7.73 9.53 0.44
N LEU A 116 -7.04 9.03 1.45
CA LEU A 116 -7.67 8.51 2.66
C LEU A 116 -7.09 9.17 3.91
N SER A 117 -7.95 9.25 4.93
CA SER A 117 -7.60 9.64 6.29
C SER A 117 -8.26 8.71 7.29
N ASN A 118 -7.92 8.87 8.57
CA ASN A 118 -8.40 8.03 9.68
C ASN A 118 -8.46 8.82 10.98
N SER A 119 -8.98 8.20 12.06
CA SER A 119 -8.92 8.73 13.43
C SER A 119 -8.14 7.77 14.33
N LEU A 120 -7.48 8.31 15.36
CA LEU A 120 -6.93 7.51 16.45
C LEU A 120 -8.01 7.26 17.49
N VAL A 121 -8.05 6.02 17.99
CA VAL A 121 -8.94 5.62 19.07
C VAL A 121 -8.17 4.88 20.17
N ILE A 122 -8.63 5.03 21.40
CA ILE A 122 -8.22 4.18 22.51
C ILE A 122 -9.20 3.01 22.55
N VAL A 123 -8.67 1.81 22.57
CA VAL A 123 -9.43 0.56 22.63
C VAL A 123 -9.12 -0.23 23.88
N VAL A 124 -10.12 -0.93 24.37
CA VAL A 124 -10.03 -1.87 25.49
C VAL A 124 -10.80 -3.14 25.12
N ALA A 125 -10.55 -4.25 25.81
CA ALA A 125 -11.33 -5.48 25.62
C ALA A 125 -12.82 -5.22 25.85
N ALA A 126 -13.69 -5.81 25.03
CA ALA A 126 -15.12 -5.52 25.04
C ALA A 126 -15.81 -5.99 26.33
N ASP A 127 -15.40 -7.17 26.84
CA ASP A 127 -16.04 -7.87 27.96
C ASP A 127 -15.48 -7.49 29.35
N ARG A 128 -14.18 -7.16 29.42
CA ARG A 128 -13.45 -6.95 30.69
C ARG A 128 -12.47 -5.80 30.64
N GLY A 129 -12.59 -4.93 29.63
CA GLY A 129 -11.66 -3.83 29.45
C GLY A 129 -11.75 -2.80 30.56
N ALA A 130 -10.61 -2.16 30.84
CA ALA A 130 -10.54 -1.06 31.79
C ALA A 130 -11.49 0.07 31.40
N GLU A 131 -12.03 0.77 32.39
CA GLU A 131 -12.83 1.98 32.16
C GLU A 131 -11.88 3.12 31.81
N VAL A 132 -11.93 3.56 30.56
CA VAL A 132 -11.20 4.70 30.00
C VAL A 132 -12.23 5.64 29.39
N LYS A 133 -12.27 6.89 29.82
CA LYS A 133 -13.16 7.94 29.33
C LYS A 133 -12.42 9.08 28.64
N SER A 134 -11.11 9.14 28.86
CA SER A 134 -10.25 10.19 28.34
C SER A 134 -8.82 9.68 28.15
N PRO A 135 -7.97 10.36 27.39
CA PRO A 135 -6.54 10.00 27.29
C PRO A 135 -5.79 10.06 28.62
N GLN A 136 -6.26 10.90 29.57
CA GLN A 136 -5.67 11.07 30.91
C GLN A 136 -5.74 9.77 31.72
N ASP A 137 -6.78 8.96 31.50
CA ASP A 137 -6.95 7.68 32.21
C ASP A 137 -5.86 6.67 31.88
N LEU A 138 -5.18 6.80 30.72
CA LEU A 138 -4.03 5.98 30.35
C LEU A 138 -2.85 6.18 31.31
N ALA A 139 -2.72 7.36 31.92
CA ALA A 139 -1.69 7.61 32.93
C ALA A 139 -2.05 7.01 34.30
N GLY A 140 -3.34 6.72 34.53
CA GLY A 140 -3.85 6.17 35.80
C GLY A 140 -3.37 4.76 36.13
N PRO A 141 -3.59 4.29 37.37
CA PRO A 141 -3.09 3.00 37.87
C PRO A 141 -3.81 1.79 37.24
N LYS A 142 -4.99 1.97 36.66
CA LYS A 142 -5.76 0.90 36.02
C LYS A 142 -5.12 0.41 34.72
N ILE A 143 -4.32 1.25 34.05
CA ILE A 143 -3.58 0.92 32.84
C ILE A 143 -2.12 0.70 33.22
N LYS A 144 -1.68 -0.54 33.17
CA LYS A 144 -0.28 -0.95 33.41
C LYS A 144 0.47 -1.19 32.11
N ARG A 145 -0.23 -1.69 31.07
CA ARG A 145 0.32 -2.05 29.75
C ARG A 145 -0.57 -1.47 28.67
N LEU A 146 0.05 -0.66 27.80
CA LEU A 146 -0.61 -0.03 26.65
C LEU A 146 0.02 -0.50 25.35
N ALA A 147 -0.73 -1.18 24.49
CA ALA A 147 -0.24 -1.54 23.17
C ALA A 147 -0.23 -0.32 22.25
N LEU A 148 0.92 -0.05 21.66
CA LEU A 148 1.10 0.86 20.52
C LEU A 148 1.87 0.14 19.42
N ALA A 149 1.56 0.38 18.16
CA ALA A 149 2.55 0.15 17.13
C ALA A 149 3.83 0.92 17.48
N ASP A 150 5.02 0.43 17.11
CA ASP A 150 6.29 1.05 17.53
C ASP A 150 6.25 2.58 17.37
N PRO A 151 6.27 3.36 18.46
CA PRO A 151 6.11 4.80 18.42
C PRO A 151 7.34 5.54 17.85
N GLN A 152 8.42 4.83 17.53
CA GLN A 152 9.60 5.43 16.90
C GLN A 152 9.57 5.28 15.37
N ALA A 153 8.92 4.25 14.86
CA ALA A 153 9.03 3.90 13.45
C ALA A 153 7.69 3.70 12.73
N VAL A 154 6.69 3.09 13.38
CA VAL A 154 5.44 2.69 12.72
C VAL A 154 4.44 3.84 12.71
N PRO A 155 3.79 4.17 11.57
CA PRO A 155 2.90 5.35 11.45
C PRO A 155 1.89 5.49 12.58
N ALA A 156 1.10 4.46 12.88
CA ALA A 156 0.10 4.52 13.96
C ALA A 156 0.70 4.85 15.33
N GLY A 157 1.88 4.30 15.62
CA GLY A 157 2.60 4.58 16.86
C GLY A 157 3.20 5.97 16.90
N VAL A 158 3.73 6.45 15.77
CA VAL A 158 4.24 7.83 15.63
C VAL A 158 3.12 8.83 15.87
N TYR A 159 1.97 8.66 15.21
CA TYR A 159 0.79 9.51 15.42
C TYR A 159 0.29 9.46 16.87
N ALA A 160 0.23 8.27 17.48
CA ALA A 160 -0.19 8.13 18.86
C ALA A 160 0.78 8.87 19.81
N ARG A 161 2.10 8.74 19.62
CA ARG A 161 3.13 9.44 20.41
C ARG A 161 3.00 10.96 20.23
N GLU A 162 2.86 11.45 19.01
CA GLU A 162 2.71 12.87 18.71
C GLU A 162 1.47 13.44 19.39
N TYR A 163 0.33 12.74 19.30
CA TYR A 163 -0.88 13.11 19.99
C TYR A 163 -0.67 13.18 21.50
N LEU A 164 -0.12 12.12 22.11
CA LEU A 164 0.15 12.06 23.56
C LEU A 164 1.15 13.10 24.03
N ARG A 165 2.14 13.49 23.21
CA ARG A 165 3.05 14.61 23.51
C ARG A 165 2.31 15.94 23.49
N ARG A 166 1.47 16.18 22.51
CA ARG A 166 0.69 17.41 22.40
C ARG A 166 -0.23 17.62 23.58
N VAL A 167 -0.88 16.57 24.08
CA VAL A 167 -1.73 16.63 25.27
C VAL A 167 -0.93 16.43 26.58
N LYS A 168 0.43 16.46 26.53
CA LYS A 168 1.37 16.38 27.67
C LYS A 168 1.26 15.10 28.50
N LEU A 169 0.84 13.99 27.90
CA LEU A 169 0.69 12.70 28.58
C LEU A 169 1.82 11.71 28.27
N TRP A 170 2.63 11.96 27.24
CA TRP A 170 3.62 10.98 26.76
C TRP A 170 4.58 10.50 27.85
N SER A 171 5.14 11.40 28.66
CA SER A 171 6.13 11.03 29.70
C SER A 171 5.54 10.09 30.75
N ALA A 172 4.27 10.25 31.11
CA ALA A 172 3.59 9.39 32.09
C ALA A 172 3.19 8.02 31.48
N ILE A 173 2.94 7.98 30.16
CA ILE A 173 2.44 6.80 29.46
C ILE A 173 3.58 5.97 28.89
N GLN A 174 4.68 6.59 28.45
CA GLN A 174 5.83 5.90 27.82
C GLN A 174 6.31 4.66 28.58
N PRO A 175 6.44 4.65 29.92
CA PRO A 175 6.89 3.46 30.66
C PRO A 175 5.92 2.27 30.58
N LYS A 176 4.65 2.52 30.22
CA LYS A 176 3.59 1.51 30.09
C LYS A 176 3.47 0.94 28.67
N VAL A 177 4.16 1.55 27.71
CA VAL A 177 4.05 1.19 26.28
C VAL A 177 4.67 -0.17 26.02
N VAL A 178 3.89 -1.03 25.39
CA VAL A 178 4.32 -2.29 24.80
C VAL A 178 4.33 -2.08 23.28
N PRO A 179 5.52 -1.91 22.67
CA PRO A 179 5.61 -1.64 21.25
C PRO A 179 5.29 -2.90 20.44
N MET A 180 4.50 -2.73 19.38
CA MET A 180 4.07 -3.76 18.46
C MET A 180 4.61 -3.51 17.06
N GLU A 181 4.80 -4.56 16.28
CA GLU A 181 5.35 -4.48 14.93
C GLU A 181 4.49 -3.65 13.95
N ASN A 182 3.17 -3.62 14.16
CA ASN A 182 2.22 -2.83 13.39
C ASN A 182 0.93 -2.62 14.20
N VAL A 183 -0.01 -1.83 13.63
CA VAL A 183 -1.27 -1.49 14.32
C VAL A 183 -2.20 -2.69 14.51
N ARG A 184 -2.17 -3.69 13.62
CA ARG A 184 -2.98 -4.90 13.75
C ARG A 184 -2.46 -5.80 14.87
N ALA A 185 -1.15 -5.85 15.10
CA ALA A 185 -0.57 -6.53 16.25
C ALA A 185 -0.94 -5.82 17.56
N ALA A 186 -1.03 -4.48 17.57
CA ALA A 186 -1.51 -3.73 18.73
C ALA A 186 -2.97 -4.05 19.04
N LEU A 187 -3.84 -4.10 18.03
CA LEU A 187 -5.25 -4.53 18.19
C LEU A 187 -5.34 -5.95 18.75
N ALA A 188 -4.61 -6.90 18.15
CA ALA A 188 -4.61 -8.31 18.57
C ALA A 188 -4.15 -8.50 20.02
N ALA A 189 -3.20 -7.70 20.49
CA ALA A 189 -2.76 -7.74 21.89
C ALA A 189 -3.85 -7.33 22.88
N VAL A 190 -4.71 -6.36 22.51
CA VAL A 190 -5.89 -5.98 23.30
C VAL A 190 -6.95 -7.06 23.24
N GLU A 191 -7.23 -7.62 22.07
CA GLU A 191 -8.19 -8.72 21.86
C GLU A 191 -7.85 -9.95 22.71
N ALA A 192 -6.56 -10.26 22.81
CA ALA A 192 -6.07 -11.38 23.60
C ALA A 192 -6.04 -11.10 25.11
N GLY A 193 -6.26 -9.85 25.55
CA GLY A 193 -6.13 -9.44 26.96
C GLY A 193 -4.69 -9.42 27.44
N ASN A 194 -3.72 -9.36 26.55
CA ASN A 194 -2.29 -9.29 26.90
C ASN A 194 -1.87 -7.89 27.38
N VAL A 195 -2.70 -6.89 27.18
CA VAL A 195 -2.54 -5.50 27.59
C VAL A 195 -3.88 -4.93 28.05
N ASP A 196 -3.85 -3.85 28.82
CA ASP A 196 -5.06 -3.24 29.39
C ASP A 196 -5.81 -2.36 28.39
N ALA A 197 -5.08 -1.72 27.48
CA ALA A 197 -5.59 -0.86 26.43
C ALA A 197 -4.64 -0.81 25.24
N GLY A 198 -5.10 -0.23 24.13
CA GLY A 198 -4.28 0.06 22.96
C GLY A 198 -4.70 1.37 22.30
N ILE A 199 -3.80 1.97 21.50
CA ILE A 199 -4.15 3.05 20.59
C ILE A 199 -3.96 2.53 19.18
N VAL A 200 -5.05 2.55 18.41
CA VAL A 200 -5.14 2.02 17.04
C VAL A 200 -5.93 3.01 16.16
N TYR A 201 -6.09 2.70 14.90
CA TYR A 201 -7.00 3.45 14.04
C TYR A 201 -8.46 3.01 14.26
N LYS A 202 -9.40 3.92 14.05
CA LYS A 202 -10.83 3.62 14.14
C LYS A 202 -11.25 2.49 13.20
N THR A 203 -10.67 2.44 12.00
CA THR A 203 -10.91 1.39 11.01
C THR A 203 -10.47 0.00 11.48
N ASP A 204 -9.46 -0.09 12.36
CA ASP A 204 -9.03 -1.37 12.91
C ASP A 204 -10.08 -1.96 13.86
N VAL A 205 -10.85 -1.11 14.55
CA VAL A 205 -11.92 -1.56 15.45
C VAL A 205 -13.11 -2.10 14.68
N ALA A 206 -13.40 -1.57 13.50
CA ALA A 206 -14.55 -1.98 12.69
C ALA A 206 -14.54 -3.48 12.32
N ILE A 207 -13.37 -4.12 12.33
CA ILE A 207 -13.21 -5.55 11.98
C ILE A 207 -13.22 -6.47 13.20
N SER A 208 -13.28 -5.94 14.42
CA SER A 208 -13.19 -6.71 15.66
C SER A 208 -14.48 -6.60 16.49
N ARG A 209 -14.90 -7.73 17.04
CA ARG A 209 -15.96 -7.78 18.06
C ARG A 209 -15.42 -7.98 19.48
N LYS A 210 -14.10 -8.14 19.64
CA LYS A 210 -13.44 -8.42 20.90
C LYS A 210 -12.95 -7.16 21.61
N VAL A 211 -12.96 -6.02 20.93
CA VAL A 211 -12.61 -4.73 21.51
C VAL A 211 -13.74 -3.73 21.34
N ARG A 212 -13.74 -2.72 22.19
CA ARG A 212 -14.61 -1.53 22.05
C ARG A 212 -13.76 -0.27 22.05
N ILE A 213 -14.26 0.75 21.37
CA ILE A 213 -13.72 2.11 21.46
C ILE A 213 -14.07 2.64 22.85
N ALA A 214 -13.05 2.97 23.62
CA ALA A 214 -13.20 3.63 24.92
C ALA A 214 -13.19 5.16 24.76
N TRP A 215 -12.38 5.65 23.81
CA TRP A 215 -12.30 7.07 23.49
C TRP A 215 -11.80 7.28 22.05
N GLU A 216 -12.26 8.35 21.41
CA GLU A 216 -11.83 8.74 20.06
C GLU A 216 -11.24 10.14 20.09
N ALA A 217 -10.09 10.33 19.44
CA ALA A 217 -9.46 11.65 19.32
C ALA A 217 -10.37 12.59 18.52
N PRO A 218 -10.74 13.76 19.08
CA PRO A 218 -11.51 14.74 18.32
C PRO A 218 -10.79 15.13 17.04
N ARG A 219 -11.52 15.26 15.94
CA ARG A 219 -10.93 15.49 14.61
C ARG A 219 -10.00 16.72 14.56
N GLN A 220 -10.36 17.78 15.29
CA GLN A 220 -9.56 19.02 15.36
C GLN A 220 -8.31 18.87 16.24
N GLU A 221 -8.32 17.94 17.19
CA GLU A 221 -7.24 17.70 18.13
C GLU A 221 -6.40 16.46 17.75
N GLY A 222 -6.92 15.58 16.93
CA GLY A 222 -6.24 14.39 16.44
C GLY A 222 -5.07 14.73 15.49
N PRO A 223 -4.14 13.81 15.24
CA PRO A 223 -3.13 13.99 14.22
C PRO A 223 -3.78 13.97 12.83
N LEU A 224 -3.18 14.69 11.88
CA LEU A 224 -3.56 14.60 10.47
C LEU A 224 -3.03 13.29 9.90
N ILE A 225 -3.88 12.27 9.89
CA ILE A 225 -3.55 10.96 9.34
C ILE A 225 -3.82 10.98 7.84
N SER A 226 -2.85 10.57 7.04
CA SER A 226 -2.95 10.52 5.60
C SER A 226 -2.41 9.19 5.08
N TYR A 227 -3.04 8.69 4.02
CA TYR A 227 -2.65 7.45 3.36
C TYR A 227 -2.30 7.75 1.90
N PRO A 228 -1.03 8.06 1.62
CA PRO A 228 -0.55 8.21 0.26
C PRO A 228 -0.34 6.85 -0.41
N MET A 229 -0.69 6.78 -1.69
CA MET A 229 -0.42 5.66 -2.57
C MET A 229 0.30 6.12 -3.82
N ALA A 230 1.18 5.29 -4.37
CA ALA A 230 1.94 5.61 -5.58
C ALA A 230 2.42 4.35 -6.30
N LEU A 231 2.75 4.49 -7.58
CA LEU A 231 3.49 3.50 -8.35
C LEU A 231 4.98 3.61 -7.98
N LEU A 232 5.68 2.46 -7.88
CA LEU A 232 7.13 2.47 -7.72
C LEU A 232 7.83 2.77 -9.05
N ALA A 233 9.00 3.38 -8.98
CA ALA A 233 9.74 3.81 -10.18
C ALA A 233 10.20 2.62 -11.05
N ASP A 234 10.55 1.51 -10.41
CA ASP A 234 11.01 0.26 -11.02
C ASP A 234 9.95 -0.86 -11.00
N ALA A 235 8.66 -0.47 -10.98
CA ALA A 235 7.53 -1.39 -10.96
C ALA A 235 7.68 -2.47 -12.05
N PRO A 236 7.60 -3.77 -11.71
CA PRO A 236 7.66 -4.86 -12.70
C PRO A 236 6.53 -4.84 -13.72
N GLN A 237 5.36 -4.37 -13.32
CA GLN A 237 4.14 -4.30 -14.13
C GLN A 237 3.57 -2.87 -14.16
N PRO A 238 4.30 -1.88 -14.72
CA PRO A 238 3.97 -0.46 -14.52
C PRO A 238 2.59 -0.07 -15.08
N GLN A 239 2.17 -0.67 -16.18
CA GLN A 239 0.86 -0.39 -16.77
C GLN A 239 -0.29 -0.98 -15.93
N ALA A 240 -0.13 -2.23 -15.48
CA ALA A 240 -1.12 -2.88 -14.62
C ALA A 240 -1.16 -2.22 -13.23
N GLY A 241 -0.02 -1.85 -12.67
CA GLY A 241 0.07 -1.07 -11.42
C GLY A 241 -0.65 0.27 -11.52
N ARG A 242 -0.51 1.00 -12.66
CA ARG A 242 -1.27 2.25 -12.90
C ARG A 242 -2.77 2.00 -12.96
N ARG A 243 -3.24 0.98 -13.70
CA ARG A 243 -4.66 0.63 -13.75
C ARG A 243 -5.21 0.34 -12.35
N PHE A 244 -4.47 -0.42 -11.53
CA PHE A 244 -4.90 -0.70 -10.17
C PHE A 244 -4.90 0.55 -9.29
N LEU A 245 -3.90 1.43 -9.40
CA LEU A 245 -3.83 2.71 -8.70
C LEU A 245 -5.00 3.63 -9.06
N GLU A 246 -5.40 3.66 -10.34
CA GLU A 246 -6.58 4.38 -10.82
C GLU A 246 -7.86 3.77 -10.25
N HIS A 247 -7.96 2.44 -10.25
CA HIS A 247 -9.10 1.75 -9.64
C HIS A 247 -9.23 2.07 -8.14
N LEU A 248 -8.12 2.13 -7.39
CA LEU A 248 -8.12 2.54 -5.98
C LEU A 248 -8.65 3.98 -5.77
N SER A 249 -8.66 4.80 -6.82
CA SER A 249 -9.22 6.16 -6.81
C SER A 249 -10.65 6.21 -7.39
N SER A 250 -11.25 5.08 -7.76
CA SER A 250 -12.60 5.02 -8.32
C SER A 250 -13.68 5.12 -7.25
N GLY A 251 -14.89 5.52 -7.65
CA GLY A 251 -16.05 5.55 -6.75
C GLY A 251 -16.39 4.18 -6.14
N GLN A 252 -16.09 3.07 -6.85
CA GLN A 252 -16.27 1.71 -6.30
C GLN A 252 -15.32 1.45 -5.13
N ALA A 253 -14.03 1.78 -5.29
CA ALA A 253 -13.05 1.63 -4.22
C ALA A 253 -13.34 2.58 -3.06
N GLU A 254 -13.75 3.83 -3.34
CA GLU A 254 -14.16 4.79 -2.31
C GLU A 254 -15.32 4.29 -1.46
N ALA A 255 -16.33 3.65 -2.08
CA ALA A 255 -17.45 3.04 -1.35
C ALA A 255 -16.97 1.96 -0.38
N VAL A 256 -16.01 1.12 -0.80
CA VAL A 256 -15.41 0.11 0.07
C VAL A 256 -14.60 0.75 1.19
N PHE A 257 -13.76 1.75 0.91
CA PHE A 257 -13.02 2.46 1.96
C PHE A 257 -13.95 3.07 3.01
N ARG A 258 -15.04 3.73 2.58
CA ARG A 258 -16.07 4.28 3.50
C ARG A 258 -16.75 3.18 4.32
N LYS A 259 -17.09 2.03 3.71
CA LYS A 259 -17.65 0.86 4.39
C LYS A 259 -16.76 0.38 5.54
N PHE A 260 -15.43 0.41 5.35
CA PHE A 260 -14.45 0.04 6.38
C PHE A 260 -14.11 1.20 7.34
N GLY A 261 -14.79 2.35 7.23
CA GLY A 261 -14.67 3.47 8.16
C GLY A 261 -13.53 4.44 7.85
N PHE A 262 -12.87 4.33 6.69
CA PHE A 262 -11.91 5.34 6.23
C PHE A 262 -12.61 6.65 5.88
N ILE A 263 -11.94 7.75 6.14
CA ILE A 263 -12.36 9.07 5.68
C ILE A 263 -11.76 9.24 4.28
N VAL A 264 -12.63 9.33 3.26
CA VAL A 264 -12.20 9.62 1.90
C VAL A 264 -12.04 11.11 1.74
N LEU A 265 -10.84 11.55 1.37
CA LEU A 265 -10.52 12.95 1.11
C LEU A 265 -10.98 13.30 -0.30
N GLU A 266 -11.62 14.47 -0.42
CA GLU A 266 -11.96 15.02 -1.73
C GLU A 266 -10.70 15.22 -2.55
N SER A 267 -10.78 14.96 -3.86
CA SER A 267 -9.67 15.28 -4.75
C SER A 267 -9.50 16.80 -4.70
N SER A 268 -8.40 17.27 -4.14
CA SER A 268 -7.92 18.57 -4.55
C SER A 268 -7.57 18.44 -6.03
N VAL A 269 -8.51 18.79 -6.89
CA VAL A 269 -8.19 19.06 -8.31
C VAL A 269 -7.19 20.20 -8.29
N PRO A 270 -5.99 20.01 -8.86
CA PRO A 270 -5.05 21.10 -8.95
C PRO A 270 -5.60 22.24 -9.79
#